data_8a29d4bdd1af73c8471b378ddd3b91db
#
_entry.id   8a29d4bdd1af73c8471b378ddd3b91db
#
_cell.length_a   1.000
_cell.length_b   1.000
_cell.length_c   1.000
_cell.angle_alpha   90.00
_cell.angle_beta   90.00
_cell.angle_gamma   90.00
#
_symmetry.space_group_name_H-M   'P 1'
#
loop_
_entity.id
_entity.type
_entity.pdbx_description
1 polymer ?
#
loop_
_entity_poly.entity_id
_entity_poly.type
_entity_poly.pdbx_seq_one_letter_code
_entity_poly.pdbx_strand_id
1 'polypeptide(L)'
;MKKIFSLLALVLFINLFTYQAQAQTAVVNINKTSVSLKELIHEVEKQAGYLFVYGKDINIEQKVKINARNKQVKALLENVLPQIGLTYEYADNYISLKKTQVEKKSIGKKII
;
A
#
# COMPACT_ATOMS: atom_id res chain seq x y z
N MET A 1 -16.65 43.56 -8.16
CA MET A 1 -15.29 43.06 -8.40
C MET A 1 -14.66 42.35 -7.22
N LYS A 2 -14.94 42.80 -6.00
CA LYS A 2 -14.39 42.10 -4.83
C LYS A 2 -14.93 40.68 -4.68
N LYS A 3 -16.16 40.42 -5.15
CA LYS A 3 -16.72 39.09 -5.07
C LYS A 3 -16.02 38.06 -5.96
N ILE A 4 -15.43 38.53 -7.05
CA ILE A 4 -14.73 37.64 -7.98
C ILE A 4 -13.44 37.13 -7.36
N PHE A 5 -12.74 37.99 -6.62
CA PHE A 5 -11.52 37.59 -5.93
C PHE A 5 -11.77 36.52 -4.89
N SER A 6 -12.90 36.66 -4.16
CA SER A 6 -13.25 35.67 -3.14
C SER A 6 -13.52 34.32 -3.74
N LEU A 7 -14.18 34.28 -4.88
CA LEU A 7 -14.46 33.03 -5.59
C LEU A 7 -13.19 32.37 -6.10
N LEU A 8 -12.27 33.15 -6.63
CA LEU A 8 -10.99 32.64 -7.12
C LEU A 8 -10.16 32.04 -6.00
N ALA A 9 -10.13 32.70 -4.83
CA ALA A 9 -9.42 32.18 -3.70
C ALA A 9 -10.00 30.86 -3.20
N LEU A 10 -11.32 30.75 -3.23
CA LEU A 10 -11.99 29.53 -2.83
C LEU A 10 -11.66 28.36 -3.76
N VAL A 11 -11.67 28.60 -5.07
CA VAL A 11 -11.35 27.58 -6.05
C VAL A 11 -9.91 27.09 -5.87
N LEU A 12 -8.98 28.00 -5.66
CA LEU A 12 -7.59 27.63 -5.42
C LEU A 12 -7.43 26.79 -4.15
N PHE A 13 -8.20 27.11 -3.13
CA PHE A 13 -8.16 26.37 -1.88
C PHE A 13 -8.64 24.92 -2.06
N ILE A 14 -9.69 24.74 -2.85
CA ILE A 14 -10.23 23.42 -3.13
C ILE A 14 -9.22 22.56 -3.90
N ASN A 15 -8.49 23.19 -4.82
CA ASN A 15 -7.48 22.47 -5.60
C ASN A 15 -6.36 21.91 -4.73
N LEU A 16 -5.98 22.63 -3.68
CA LEU A 16 -4.94 22.15 -2.79
C LEU A 16 -5.36 20.88 -2.04
N PHE A 17 -6.62 20.80 -1.69
CA PHE A 17 -7.14 19.60 -1.02
C PHE A 17 -7.13 18.38 -1.91
N THR A 18 -7.42 18.57 -3.20
CA THR A 18 -7.45 17.45 -4.14
C THR A 18 -6.09 16.80 -4.32
N TYR A 19 -5.01 17.56 -4.22
CA TYR A 19 -3.67 16.98 -4.33
C TYR A 19 -3.38 15.95 -3.25
N GLN A 20 -3.80 16.21 -2.04
CA GLN A 20 -3.56 15.28 -0.94
C GLN A 20 -4.35 13.99 -1.09
N ALA A 21 -5.55 14.07 -1.65
CA ALA A 21 -6.36 12.90 -1.86
C ALA A 21 -5.78 11.97 -2.92
N GLN A 22 -5.08 12.51 -3.90
CA GLN A 22 -4.51 11.70 -4.98
C GLN A 22 -3.40 10.77 -4.50
N ALA A 23 -2.69 11.15 -3.46
CA ALA A 23 -1.61 10.31 -2.93
C ALA A 23 -2.13 8.95 -2.46
N GLN A 24 -3.38 8.89 -1.97
CA GLN A 24 -3.95 7.65 -1.46
C GLN A 24 -4.53 6.76 -2.57
N THR A 25 -4.70 7.31 -3.76
CA THR A 25 -5.26 6.57 -4.88
C THR A 25 -4.23 6.21 -5.92
N ALA A 26 -2.95 6.31 -5.58
CA ALA A 26 -1.88 5.96 -6.51
C ALA A 26 -2.01 4.51 -6.96
N VAL A 27 -1.79 4.29 -8.25
CA VAL A 27 -1.88 2.96 -8.82
C VAL A 27 -0.50 2.45 -9.20
N VAL A 28 -0.38 1.14 -9.27
CA VAL A 28 0.87 0.48 -9.59
C VAL A 28 0.66 -0.39 -10.83
N ASN A 29 1.63 -0.36 -11.72
CA ASN A 29 1.65 -1.19 -12.91
C ASN A 29 2.91 -2.04 -12.93
N ILE A 30 2.73 -3.36 -12.90
CA ILE A 30 3.83 -4.29 -13.05
C ILE A 30 3.43 -5.28 -14.14
N ASN A 31 4.26 -5.38 -15.17
CA ASN A 31 3.95 -6.19 -16.34
C ASN A 31 4.48 -7.60 -16.19
N LYS A 32 4.24 -8.21 -15.03
CA LYS A 32 4.63 -9.58 -14.71
C LYS A 32 3.53 -10.22 -13.89
N THR A 33 3.45 -11.53 -13.94
CA THR A 33 2.46 -12.29 -13.18
C THR A 33 3.04 -12.88 -11.90
N SER A 34 4.36 -12.87 -11.76
CA SER A 34 5.04 -13.37 -10.57
C SER A 34 6.31 -12.56 -10.35
N VAL A 35 6.51 -12.09 -9.13
CA VAL A 35 7.70 -11.33 -8.75
C VAL A 35 8.10 -11.71 -7.35
N SER A 36 9.34 -11.37 -6.95
CA SER A 36 9.72 -11.48 -5.56
C SER A 36 9.06 -10.37 -4.76
N LEU A 37 8.91 -10.61 -3.46
CA LEU A 37 8.38 -9.57 -2.58
C LEU A 37 9.25 -8.31 -2.65
N LYS A 38 10.57 -8.51 -2.76
CA LYS A 38 11.51 -7.41 -2.90
C LYS A 38 11.21 -6.56 -4.12
N GLU A 39 10.94 -7.20 -5.25
CA GLU A 39 10.63 -6.48 -6.47
C GLU A 39 9.31 -5.75 -6.35
N LEU A 40 8.31 -6.37 -5.74
CA LEU A 40 7.03 -5.73 -5.51
C LEU A 40 7.19 -4.47 -4.64
N ILE A 41 7.93 -4.60 -3.55
CA ILE A 41 8.21 -3.46 -2.66
C ILE A 41 8.85 -2.33 -3.46
N HIS A 42 9.86 -2.66 -4.25
CA HIS A 42 10.58 -1.65 -5.02
C HIS A 42 9.65 -0.91 -5.99
N GLU A 43 8.77 -1.64 -6.67
CA GLU A 43 7.86 -1.03 -7.63
C GLU A 43 6.81 -0.15 -6.96
N VAL A 44 6.30 -0.58 -5.82
CA VAL A 44 5.34 0.24 -5.08
C VAL A 44 6.01 1.51 -4.57
N GLU A 45 7.23 1.41 -4.06
CA GLU A 45 7.97 2.59 -3.60
C GLU A 45 8.20 3.56 -4.74
N LYS A 46 8.58 3.03 -5.89
CA LYS A 46 8.92 3.83 -7.05
C LYS A 46 7.70 4.50 -7.67
N GLN A 47 6.59 3.77 -7.79
CA GLN A 47 5.43 4.26 -8.52
C GLN A 47 4.44 5.01 -7.63
N ALA A 48 4.33 4.63 -6.36
CA ALA A 48 3.32 5.19 -5.47
C ALA A 48 3.90 6.08 -4.37
N GLY A 49 5.20 6.11 -4.21
CA GLY A 49 5.84 7.01 -3.26
C GLY A 49 5.80 6.56 -1.81
N TYR A 50 5.40 5.33 -1.54
CA TYR A 50 5.43 4.78 -0.19
C TYR A 50 6.80 4.22 0.12
N LEU A 51 7.12 4.15 1.41
CA LEU A 51 8.32 3.47 1.89
C LEU A 51 7.89 2.29 2.74
N PHE A 52 8.52 1.14 2.52
CA PHE A 52 8.18 -0.05 3.27
C PHE A 52 9.10 -0.22 4.47
N VAL A 53 8.53 -0.69 5.58
CA VAL A 53 9.26 -1.01 6.80
C VAL A 53 8.96 -2.46 7.14
N TYR A 54 9.98 -3.26 7.39
CA TYR A 54 9.81 -4.67 7.73
C TYR A 54 11.02 -5.18 8.50
N GLY A 55 10.80 -6.21 9.30
CA GLY A 55 11.86 -6.82 10.08
C GLY A 55 12.60 -7.89 9.33
N LYS A 56 13.66 -8.40 9.95
CA LYS A 56 14.50 -9.44 9.34
C LYS A 56 13.80 -10.78 9.21
N ASP A 57 12.72 -10.95 9.95
CA ASP A 57 11.95 -12.19 9.90
C ASP A 57 11.08 -12.32 8.65
N ILE A 58 11.04 -11.28 7.82
CA ILE A 58 10.26 -11.30 6.59
C ILE A 58 11.20 -11.62 5.43
N ASN A 59 10.90 -12.71 4.73
CA ASN A 59 11.69 -13.14 3.59
C ASN A 59 11.25 -12.41 2.33
N ILE A 60 12.00 -11.39 1.93
CA ILE A 60 11.65 -10.58 0.76
C ILE A 60 12.04 -11.22 -0.57
N GLU A 61 12.72 -12.36 -0.51
CA GLU A 61 13.10 -13.08 -1.73
C GLU A 61 12.01 -14.04 -2.21
N GLN A 62 11.01 -14.29 -1.38
CA GLN A 62 9.95 -15.22 -1.77
C GLN A 62 9.09 -14.64 -2.88
N LYS A 63 8.56 -15.53 -3.72
CA LYS A 63 7.77 -15.14 -4.87
C LYS A 63 6.30 -15.00 -4.52
N VAL A 64 5.64 -14.07 -5.20
CA VAL A 64 4.20 -13.87 -5.06
C VAL A 64 3.60 -13.76 -6.46
N LYS A 65 2.35 -14.18 -6.57
CA LYS A 65 1.60 -14.00 -7.80
C LYS A 65 0.89 -12.66 -7.77
N ILE A 66 0.97 -11.92 -8.86
CA ILE A 66 0.41 -10.58 -8.90
C ILE A 66 -0.40 -10.37 -10.17
N ASN A 67 -1.32 -9.43 -10.05
CA ASN A 67 -2.01 -8.85 -11.20
C ASN A 67 -2.06 -7.35 -10.93
N ALA A 68 -0.99 -6.66 -11.31
CA ALA A 68 -0.80 -5.25 -10.97
C ALA A 68 -0.94 -4.38 -12.20
N ARG A 69 -2.08 -4.46 -12.84
CA ARG A 69 -2.40 -3.58 -13.96
C ARG A 69 -3.37 -2.52 -13.49
N ASN A 70 -2.88 -1.31 -13.31
CA ASN A 70 -3.66 -0.19 -12.78
C ASN A 70 -4.33 -0.53 -11.45
N LYS A 71 -3.59 -1.18 -10.57
CA LYS A 71 -4.12 -1.55 -9.25
C LYS A 71 -3.72 -0.53 -8.21
N GLN A 72 -4.65 -0.18 -7.35
CA GLN A 72 -4.34 0.64 -6.19
C GLN A 72 -3.46 -0.15 -5.24
N VAL A 73 -2.59 0.55 -4.52
CA VAL A 73 -1.67 -0.09 -3.59
C VAL A 73 -2.41 -0.96 -2.58
N LYS A 74 -3.50 -0.46 -2.02
CA LYS A 74 -4.28 -1.21 -1.05
C LYS A 74 -4.79 -2.53 -1.62
N ALA A 75 -5.38 -2.48 -2.80
CA ALA A 75 -5.92 -3.68 -3.43
C ALA A 75 -4.82 -4.68 -3.77
N LEU A 76 -3.69 -4.19 -4.21
CA LEU A 76 -2.55 -5.03 -4.54
C LEU A 76 -2.00 -5.73 -3.30
N LEU A 77 -1.82 -5.00 -2.21
CA LEU A 77 -1.32 -5.58 -0.98
C LEU A 77 -2.29 -6.60 -0.38
N GLU A 78 -3.58 -6.32 -0.44
CA GLU A 78 -4.59 -7.24 0.09
C GLU A 78 -4.70 -8.52 -0.72
N ASN A 79 -4.28 -8.46 -1.97
CA ASN A 79 -4.24 -9.65 -2.83
C ASN A 79 -2.97 -10.48 -2.60
N VAL A 80 -1.84 -9.79 -2.41
CA VAL A 80 -0.52 -10.43 -2.40
C VAL A 80 -0.12 -10.93 -1.01
N LEU A 81 -0.28 -10.10 0.01
CA LEU A 81 0.27 -10.41 1.32
C LEU A 81 -0.31 -11.66 1.96
N PRO A 82 -1.61 -11.96 1.82
CA PRO A 82 -2.12 -13.22 2.36
C PRO A 82 -1.49 -14.46 1.77
N GLN A 83 -0.97 -14.39 0.56
CA GLN A 83 -0.30 -15.54 -0.06
C GLN A 83 0.92 -15.99 0.73
N ILE A 84 1.52 -15.07 1.45
CA ILE A 84 2.77 -15.33 2.18
C ILE A 84 2.64 -15.06 3.67
N GLY A 85 1.40 -15.01 4.17
CA GLY A 85 1.15 -14.89 5.60
C GLY A 85 1.53 -13.55 6.19
N LEU A 86 1.40 -12.48 5.41
CA LEU A 86 1.74 -11.15 5.87
C LEU A 86 0.51 -10.25 5.91
N THR A 87 0.60 -9.22 6.72
CA THR A 87 -0.36 -8.14 6.76
C THR A 87 0.38 -6.81 6.74
N TYR A 88 -0.35 -5.71 6.68
CA TYR A 88 0.28 -4.40 6.56
C TYR A 88 -0.50 -3.34 7.33
N GLU A 89 0.19 -2.26 7.64
CA GLU A 89 -0.43 -1.07 8.23
C GLU A 89 0.14 0.18 7.58
N TYR A 90 -0.72 1.17 7.36
CA TYR A 90 -0.28 2.47 6.87
C TYR A 90 0.06 3.38 8.05
N ALA A 91 1.16 4.12 7.91
CA ALA A 91 1.53 5.16 8.84
C ALA A 91 2.14 6.29 8.03
N ASP A 92 1.37 7.33 7.76
CA ASP A 92 1.74 8.42 6.86
C ASP A 92 2.07 7.86 5.48
N ASN A 93 3.31 8.00 5.01
CA ASN A 93 3.72 7.44 3.74
C ASN A 93 4.53 6.15 3.90
N TYR A 94 4.45 5.54 5.07
CA TYR A 94 5.10 4.26 5.33
C TYR A 94 4.09 3.12 5.29
N ILE A 95 4.54 1.98 4.83
CA ILE A 95 3.77 0.74 4.87
C ILE A 95 4.59 -0.25 5.69
N SER A 96 4.04 -0.65 6.84
CA SER A 96 4.71 -1.59 7.74
C SER A 96 4.20 -2.99 7.45
N LEU A 97 5.12 -3.91 7.15
CA LEU A 97 4.77 -5.31 6.90
C LEU A 97 4.99 -6.13 8.16
N LYS A 98 4.05 -6.98 8.47
CA LYS A 98 4.09 -7.83 9.65
C LYS A 98 3.57 -9.21 9.33
N LYS A 99 4.01 -10.20 10.09
CA LYS A 99 3.47 -11.53 9.95
C LYS A 99 2.08 -11.61 10.55
N THR A 100 1.23 -12.40 9.91
CA THR A 100 -0.13 -12.60 10.40
C THR A 100 -0.10 -13.37 11.70
N GLN A 101 -0.91 -12.94 12.67
CA GLN A 101 -0.94 -13.54 14.00
C GLN A 101 -2.08 -14.54 14.17
N VAL A 102 -2.84 -14.78 13.12
CA VAL A 102 -4.04 -15.61 13.20
C VAL A 102 -3.75 -17.02 13.67
N GLU A 103 -2.63 -17.58 13.22
CA GLU A 103 -2.24 -18.94 13.57
C GLU A 103 -2.04 -19.13 15.07
N LYS A 104 -1.45 -18.16 15.71
CA LYS A 104 -1.20 -18.24 17.13
C LYS A 104 -2.48 -18.33 17.93
N LYS A 105 -3.49 -17.60 17.51
CA LYS A 105 -4.78 -17.66 18.18
C LYS A 105 -5.42 -19.01 18.06
N SER A 106 -5.33 -19.58 16.89
CA SER A 106 -5.87 -20.90 16.65
C SER A 106 -5.25 -21.93 17.55
N ILE A 107 -3.94 -21.90 17.66
CA ILE A 107 -3.20 -22.85 18.50
C ILE A 107 -3.58 -22.67 19.95
N GLY A 108 -3.67 -21.45 20.41
CA GLY A 108 -4.04 -21.18 21.78
C GLY A 108 -5.41 -21.75 22.15
N LYS A 109 -6.33 -21.70 21.24
CA LYS A 109 -7.66 -22.26 21.46
C LYS A 109 -7.65 -23.76 21.57
N LYS A 110 -6.82 -24.40 20.83
CA LYS A 110 -6.79 -25.87 20.81
C LYS A 110 -6.29 -26.47 22.10
N ILE A 111 -5.53 -25.72 22.84
CA ILE A 111 -5.00 -26.20 24.08
C ILE A 111 -6.09 -26.38 25.13
N ILE A 112 -7.14 -25.64 24.99
CA ILE A 112 -8.27 -25.76 25.88
C ILE A 112 -9.10 -26.96 25.53
#